data_275513e04d36999bdd38135a7c991cb9
#
_entry.id   275513e04d36999bdd38135a7c991cb9
#
_cell.length_a   1.000
_cell.length_b   1.000
_cell.length_c   1.000
_cell.angle_alpha   90.00
_cell.angle_beta   90.00
_cell.angle_gamma   90.00
#
_symmetry.space_group_name_H-M   'P 1'
#
loop_
_entity.id
_entity.type
_entity.pdbx_description
1 polymer ?
#
loop_
_entity_poly.entity_id
_entity_poly.type
_entity_poly.pdbx_seq_one_letter_code
_entity_poly.pdbx_strand_id
1 'polypeptide(L)'
;LFERFSSAKEIYECEDFSFLKGKFSCEQKLQKKDLAAAFEIYKKCRNNDIHIITYHDAFYPDLLRKIQNPPAVLYCKGDIRNLNAEVCIAVVGTRRMTAFGGMVANEFAYSFAKCGAVVVSGLAKGIDAEAHRGALRANGYTVAVLGTPIDEIYPKENEKLFYTLYESGLVVSEMYPGCPRTRADFPNRNRIISGLSRATVIAEAGENSGALITARHAVVQGRKVYAIPGPIGSDNAGTNSLIKTGIEAATTPLDVLSELALLYPTKIKTENCASFGPKVSAYGSKVSGLQDEIKEKARRQRVVCVKSTLPPSIASPVVDTGSTGKKILAFLSCGKPMTPDELAVGLKIDVSEILVALTLLEIEGKINSLAGNRYIIGRDR
;
A
#
# COMPACT_ATOMS: atom_id res chain seq x y z
N LEU A 1 3.73 17.36 13.91
CA LEU A 1 2.90 17.91 14.98
C LEU A 1 2.46 16.82 15.94
N PHE A 2 1.83 15.75 15.50
CA PHE A 2 1.28 14.68 16.35
C PHE A 2 2.34 13.86 17.12
N GLU A 3 3.58 13.86 16.67
CA GLU A 3 4.72 13.27 17.42
C GLU A 3 5.19 14.18 18.57
N ARG A 4 4.91 15.48 18.47
CA ARG A 4 5.38 16.48 19.44
C ARG A 4 4.31 16.89 20.45
N PHE A 5 3.04 16.88 20.06
CA PHE A 5 1.91 17.30 20.86
C PHE A 5 0.97 16.12 21.13
N SER A 6 0.54 15.98 22.37
CA SER A 6 -0.36 14.88 22.77
C SER A 6 -1.83 15.17 22.45
N SER A 7 -2.18 16.43 22.18
CA SER A 7 -3.56 16.84 21.91
C SER A 7 -3.67 18.01 20.94
N ALA A 8 -4.82 18.14 20.30
CA ALA A 8 -5.15 19.31 19.48
C ALA A 8 -5.18 20.60 20.31
N LYS A 9 -5.53 20.52 21.60
CA LYS A 9 -5.50 21.67 22.53
C LYS A 9 -4.11 22.21 22.71
N GLU A 10 -3.12 21.36 22.94
CA GLU A 10 -1.72 21.77 23.04
C GLU A 10 -1.21 22.42 21.76
N ILE A 11 -1.61 21.91 20.58
CA ILE A 11 -1.29 22.55 19.30
C ILE A 11 -1.93 23.94 19.21
N TYR A 12 -3.18 24.06 19.65
CA TYR A 12 -3.89 25.33 19.63
C TYR A 12 -3.29 26.36 20.59
N GLU A 13 -2.87 25.97 21.77
CA GLU A 13 -2.26 26.80 22.79
C GLU A 13 -0.79 27.16 22.47
N CYS A 14 -0.12 26.41 21.59
CA CYS A 14 1.24 26.69 21.18
C CYS A 14 1.31 28.00 20.36
N GLU A 15 2.24 28.86 20.72
CA GLU A 15 2.48 30.15 20.03
C GLU A 15 3.69 30.07 19.08
N ASP A 16 4.66 29.19 19.37
CA ASP A 16 5.89 29.03 18.60
C ASP A 16 5.87 27.74 17.75
N PHE A 17 5.81 27.92 16.45
CA PHE A 17 5.93 26.86 15.44
C PHE A 17 7.26 26.93 14.68
N SER A 18 8.28 27.62 15.18
CA SER A 18 9.58 27.79 14.52
C SER A 18 10.31 26.49 14.21
N PHE A 19 9.98 25.41 14.93
CA PHE A 19 10.47 24.05 14.65
C PHE A 19 10.03 23.48 13.31
N LEU A 20 9.00 24.05 12.66
CA LEU A 20 8.55 23.69 11.31
C LEU A 20 9.42 24.34 10.21
N LYS A 21 10.72 24.56 10.47
CA LYS A 21 11.66 25.22 9.60
C LYS A 21 11.51 24.78 8.14
N GLY A 22 11.45 25.75 7.21
CA GLY A 22 11.30 25.53 5.77
C GLY A 22 9.86 25.29 5.28
N LYS A 23 8.85 25.30 6.15
CA LYS A 23 7.43 25.19 5.81
C LYS A 23 6.65 26.45 6.20
N PHE A 24 7.13 27.60 5.81
CA PHE A 24 6.59 28.93 6.17
C PHE A 24 5.07 29.05 6.02
N SER A 25 4.49 28.45 4.94
CA SER A 25 3.05 28.45 4.75
C SER A 25 2.27 27.61 5.77
N CYS A 26 2.89 26.60 6.40
CA CYS A 26 2.27 25.79 7.43
C CYS A 26 2.28 26.51 8.77
N GLU A 27 3.36 27.21 9.11
CA GLU A 27 3.47 28.03 10.30
C GLU A 27 2.40 29.12 10.35
N GLN A 28 2.27 29.90 9.26
CA GLN A 28 1.25 30.93 9.16
C GLN A 28 -0.19 30.40 9.29
N LYS A 29 -0.45 29.21 8.72
CA LYS A 29 -1.77 28.57 8.85
C LYS A 29 -2.08 28.12 10.27
N LEU A 30 -1.08 27.62 11.00
CA LEU A 30 -1.23 27.21 12.40
C LEU A 30 -1.38 28.40 13.35
N GLN A 31 -0.76 29.54 13.04
CA GLN A 31 -0.92 30.77 13.79
C GLN A 31 -2.31 31.39 13.61
N LYS A 32 -2.98 31.12 12.46
CA LYS A 32 -4.34 31.63 12.20
C LYS A 32 -5.38 30.77 12.90
N LYS A 33 -5.63 31.05 14.17
CA LYS A 33 -6.55 30.32 15.06
C LYS A 33 -7.98 30.85 14.93
N ASP A 34 -8.68 30.48 13.84
CA ASP A 34 -10.05 30.93 13.55
C ASP A 34 -11.09 29.95 14.12
N LEU A 35 -11.47 30.13 15.38
CA LEU A 35 -12.48 29.31 16.04
C LEU A 35 -13.88 29.52 15.46
N ALA A 36 -14.19 30.73 14.96
CA ALA A 36 -15.51 31.01 14.38
C ALA A 36 -15.72 30.19 13.11
N ALA A 37 -14.71 30.15 12.21
CA ALA A 37 -14.75 29.31 11.02
C ALA A 37 -14.83 27.82 11.37
N ALA A 38 -14.09 27.36 12.38
CA ALA A 38 -14.13 25.98 12.85
C ALA A 38 -15.52 25.61 13.40
N PHE A 39 -16.17 26.52 14.13
CA PHE A 39 -17.50 26.32 14.66
C PHE A 39 -18.57 26.25 13.56
N GLU A 40 -18.46 27.04 12.51
CA GLU A 40 -19.35 26.94 11.36
C GLU A 40 -19.21 25.61 10.60
N ILE A 41 -17.97 25.10 10.46
CA ILE A 41 -17.74 23.75 9.91
C ILE A 41 -18.40 22.69 10.80
N TYR A 42 -18.21 22.78 12.11
CA TYR A 42 -18.83 21.88 13.09
C TYR A 42 -20.36 21.88 12.97
N LYS A 43 -20.99 23.07 12.91
CA LYS A 43 -22.44 23.19 12.72
C LYS A 43 -22.90 22.54 11.41
N LYS A 44 -22.19 22.79 10.29
CA LYS A 44 -22.51 22.16 9.01
C LYS A 44 -22.44 20.64 9.12
N CYS A 45 -21.41 20.09 9.77
CA CYS A 45 -21.30 18.65 9.99
C CYS A 45 -22.49 18.10 10.78
N ARG A 46 -22.84 18.72 11.91
CA ARG A 46 -23.97 18.32 12.76
C ARG A 46 -25.31 18.34 12.00
N ASN A 47 -25.56 19.39 11.20
CA ASN A 47 -26.80 19.55 10.46
C ASN A 47 -26.95 18.59 9.28
N ASN A 48 -25.85 17.98 8.80
CA ASN A 48 -25.83 17.07 7.66
C ASN A 48 -25.46 15.63 8.02
N ASP A 49 -25.52 15.27 9.30
CA ASP A 49 -25.18 13.95 9.81
C ASP A 49 -23.77 13.50 9.39
N ILE A 50 -22.80 14.41 9.49
CA ILE A 50 -21.40 14.17 9.20
C ILE A 50 -20.66 14.03 10.53
N HIS A 51 -20.08 12.85 10.76
CA HIS A 51 -19.25 12.58 11.91
C HIS A 51 -17.84 13.10 11.69
N ILE A 52 -17.25 13.66 12.74
CA ILE A 52 -15.88 14.17 12.74
C ILE A 52 -15.05 13.22 13.60
N ILE A 53 -14.04 12.57 12.98
CA ILE A 53 -13.12 11.68 13.66
C ILE A 53 -11.74 12.33 13.62
N THR A 54 -11.18 12.67 14.77
CA THR A 54 -9.85 13.29 14.88
C THR A 54 -8.75 12.25 15.07
N TYR A 55 -7.50 12.62 14.81
CA TYR A 55 -6.34 11.75 14.93
C TYR A 55 -6.25 11.01 16.28
N HIS A 56 -6.71 11.63 17.38
CA HIS A 56 -6.64 11.07 18.73
C HIS A 56 -7.88 10.25 19.13
N ASP A 57 -8.92 10.22 18.30
CA ASP A 57 -10.12 9.45 18.60
C ASP A 57 -9.87 7.94 18.53
N ALA A 58 -10.58 7.18 19.36
CA ALA A 58 -10.51 5.71 19.39
C ALA A 58 -10.97 5.07 18.06
N PHE A 59 -11.86 5.72 17.32
CA PHE A 59 -12.34 5.28 16.01
C PHE A 59 -11.38 5.64 14.86
N TYR A 60 -10.33 6.46 15.12
CA TYR A 60 -9.35 6.76 14.08
C TYR A 60 -8.55 5.50 13.73
N PRO A 61 -8.47 5.12 12.45
CA PRO A 61 -7.82 3.86 12.05
C PRO A 61 -6.31 3.84 12.36
N ASP A 62 -5.85 2.85 13.13
CA ASP A 62 -4.45 2.71 13.53
C ASP A 62 -3.50 2.54 12.35
N LEU A 63 -3.96 1.85 11.30
CA LEU A 63 -3.18 1.73 10.08
C LEU A 63 -2.96 3.08 9.41
N LEU A 64 -3.98 3.94 9.39
CA LEU A 64 -3.91 5.27 8.81
C LEU A 64 -3.06 6.20 9.68
N ARG A 65 -3.05 6.02 11.01
CA ARG A 65 -2.20 6.80 11.93
C ARG A 65 -0.71 6.62 11.65
N LYS A 66 -0.33 5.44 11.11
CA LYS A 66 1.07 5.06 10.84
C LYS A 66 1.61 5.51 9.49
N ILE A 67 0.79 6.09 8.61
CA ILE A 67 1.30 6.55 7.30
C ILE A 67 2.06 7.87 7.43
N GLN A 68 2.91 8.12 6.46
CA GLN A 68 3.49 9.45 6.30
C GLN A 68 2.38 10.47 5.99
N ASN A 69 2.29 11.56 6.74
CA ASN A 69 1.24 12.58 6.65
C ASN A 69 -0.19 12.03 6.85
N PRO A 70 -0.52 11.48 8.02
CA PRO A 70 -1.87 11.06 8.32
C PRO A 70 -2.84 12.26 8.34
N PRO A 71 -4.10 12.10 7.90
CA PRO A 71 -5.11 13.14 8.05
C PRO A 71 -5.31 13.54 9.50
N ALA A 72 -5.32 14.83 9.81
CA ALA A 72 -5.61 15.31 11.17
C ALA A 72 -7.06 15.04 11.57
N VAL A 73 -7.96 15.11 10.60
CA VAL A 73 -9.40 14.94 10.76
C VAL A 73 -9.94 14.13 9.59
N LEU A 74 -10.88 13.25 9.87
CA LEU A 74 -11.70 12.55 8.88
C LEU A 74 -13.15 12.99 9.07
N TYR A 75 -13.77 13.40 7.98
CA TYR A 75 -15.19 13.65 7.87
C TYR A 75 -15.85 12.40 7.32
N CYS A 76 -16.81 11.86 8.04
CA CYS A 76 -17.39 10.54 7.77
C CYS A 76 -18.91 10.62 7.66
N LYS A 77 -19.50 9.92 6.71
CA LYS A 77 -20.94 9.80 6.54
C LYS A 77 -21.34 8.36 6.20
N GLY A 78 -22.35 7.84 6.89
CA GLY A 78 -22.84 6.46 6.77
C GLY A 78 -22.65 5.67 8.05
N ASP A 79 -22.56 4.33 7.92
CA ASP A 79 -22.39 3.41 9.05
C ASP A 79 -20.96 3.48 9.61
N ILE A 80 -20.80 4.11 10.77
CA ILE A 80 -19.49 4.27 11.42
C ILE A 80 -19.14 2.99 12.19
N ARG A 81 -18.16 2.26 11.67
CA ARG A 81 -17.60 1.08 12.33
C ARG A 81 -16.18 1.33 12.79
N ASN A 82 -15.77 0.58 13.81
CA ASN A 82 -14.37 0.57 14.23
C ASN A 82 -13.51 -0.19 13.20
N LEU A 83 -12.92 0.53 12.25
CA LEU A 83 -12.08 -0.06 11.21
C LEU A 83 -10.81 -0.74 11.77
N ASN A 84 -10.42 -0.49 13.02
CA ASN A 84 -9.31 -1.18 13.68
C ASN A 84 -9.63 -2.67 13.94
N ALA A 85 -10.92 -2.99 14.06
CA ALA A 85 -11.40 -4.37 14.24
C ALA A 85 -11.59 -5.09 12.89
N GLU A 86 -11.42 -4.45 11.75
CA GLU A 86 -11.74 -4.99 10.42
C GLU A 86 -10.47 -5.23 9.58
N VAL A 87 -10.59 -6.13 8.59
CA VAL A 87 -9.55 -6.38 7.58
C VAL A 87 -9.93 -5.66 6.30
N CYS A 88 -9.29 -4.52 6.05
CA CYS A 88 -9.56 -3.69 4.88
C CYS A 88 -8.65 -4.08 3.72
N ILE A 89 -9.22 -4.20 2.50
CA ILE A 89 -8.50 -4.45 1.25
C ILE A 89 -8.86 -3.35 0.26
N ALA A 90 -7.86 -2.62 -0.24
CA ALA A 90 -8.07 -1.64 -1.29
C ALA A 90 -8.20 -2.33 -2.66
N VAL A 91 -9.20 -1.94 -3.46
CA VAL A 91 -9.34 -2.34 -4.85
C VAL A 91 -9.44 -1.07 -5.69
N VAL A 92 -8.44 -0.82 -6.52
CA VAL A 92 -8.33 0.40 -7.31
C VAL A 92 -7.89 0.13 -8.74
N GLY A 93 -8.14 1.09 -9.64
CA GLY A 93 -7.71 0.96 -11.01
C GLY A 93 -8.03 2.17 -11.89
N THR A 94 -8.04 1.93 -13.19
CA THR A 94 -8.31 2.97 -14.19
C THR A 94 -9.74 3.49 -14.14
N ARG A 95 -9.90 4.77 -14.48
CA ARG A 95 -11.23 5.39 -14.66
C ARG A 95 -11.89 5.01 -15.99
N ARG A 96 -11.08 4.54 -16.95
CA ARG A 96 -11.52 4.05 -18.27
C ARG A 96 -11.27 2.55 -18.31
N MET A 97 -12.11 1.81 -17.60
CA MET A 97 -11.98 0.37 -17.49
C MET A 97 -12.45 -0.32 -18.78
N THR A 98 -11.81 -1.44 -19.08
CA THR A 98 -12.34 -2.40 -20.03
C THR A 98 -13.48 -3.22 -19.41
N ALA A 99 -14.24 -3.95 -20.23
CA ALA A 99 -15.25 -4.89 -19.73
C ALA A 99 -14.59 -5.97 -18.83
N PHE A 100 -13.39 -6.43 -19.19
CA PHE A 100 -12.61 -7.38 -18.41
C PHE A 100 -12.22 -6.78 -17.06
N GLY A 101 -11.60 -5.59 -17.02
CA GLY A 101 -11.18 -4.95 -15.79
C GLY A 101 -12.34 -4.69 -14.83
N GLY A 102 -13.48 -4.22 -15.36
CA GLY A 102 -14.69 -4.02 -14.56
C GLY A 102 -15.24 -5.30 -13.95
N MET A 103 -15.34 -6.37 -14.75
CA MET A 103 -15.78 -7.69 -14.28
C MET A 103 -14.87 -8.22 -13.19
N VAL A 104 -13.56 -8.18 -13.40
CA VAL A 104 -12.58 -8.72 -12.45
C VAL A 104 -12.58 -7.91 -11.14
N ALA A 105 -12.61 -6.58 -11.20
CA ALA A 105 -12.69 -5.75 -10.01
C ALA A 105 -13.95 -6.03 -9.18
N ASN A 106 -15.10 -6.20 -9.85
CA ASN A 106 -16.37 -6.53 -9.21
C ASN A 106 -16.32 -7.90 -8.51
N GLU A 107 -15.81 -8.94 -9.19
CA GLU A 107 -15.73 -10.30 -8.65
C GLU A 107 -14.71 -10.43 -7.51
N PHE A 108 -13.55 -9.78 -7.60
CA PHE A 108 -12.58 -9.73 -6.52
C PHE A 108 -13.18 -9.06 -5.27
N ALA A 109 -13.80 -7.88 -5.45
CA ALA A 109 -14.44 -7.16 -4.36
C ALA A 109 -15.60 -7.94 -3.74
N TYR A 110 -16.42 -8.61 -4.57
CA TYR A 110 -17.47 -9.51 -4.11
C TYR A 110 -16.89 -10.63 -3.22
N SER A 111 -15.86 -11.31 -3.70
CA SER A 111 -15.23 -12.41 -2.98
C SER A 111 -14.60 -11.93 -1.68
N PHE A 112 -13.91 -10.78 -1.67
CA PHE A 112 -13.34 -10.19 -0.46
C PHE A 112 -14.42 -9.91 0.58
N ALA A 113 -15.52 -9.28 0.17
CA ALA A 113 -16.63 -8.97 1.05
C ALA A 113 -17.33 -10.23 1.58
N LYS A 114 -17.54 -11.25 0.73
CA LYS A 114 -18.09 -12.57 1.15
C LYS A 114 -17.22 -13.28 2.18
N CYS A 115 -15.91 -13.10 2.09
CA CYS A 115 -14.96 -13.67 3.03
C CYS A 115 -14.77 -12.82 4.29
N GLY A 116 -15.50 -11.72 4.47
CA GLY A 116 -15.50 -10.89 5.67
C GLY A 116 -14.50 -9.72 5.62
N ALA A 117 -13.87 -9.45 4.48
CA ALA A 117 -13.04 -8.26 4.33
C ALA A 117 -13.88 -7.02 3.99
N VAL A 118 -13.39 -5.86 4.42
CA VAL A 118 -13.92 -4.55 4.05
C VAL A 118 -13.23 -4.07 2.77
N VAL A 119 -14.01 -3.75 1.75
CA VAL A 119 -13.47 -3.22 0.49
C VAL A 119 -13.31 -1.70 0.60
N VAL A 120 -12.11 -1.19 0.34
CA VAL A 120 -11.80 0.24 0.33
C VAL A 120 -11.52 0.69 -1.09
N SER A 121 -12.14 1.77 -1.53
CA SER A 121 -11.85 2.36 -2.84
C SER A 121 -12.12 3.86 -2.87
N GLY A 122 -11.96 4.48 -4.04
CA GLY A 122 -12.01 5.93 -4.17
C GLY A 122 -13.29 6.49 -4.79
N LEU A 123 -14.30 5.67 -5.06
CA LEU A 123 -15.56 6.05 -5.69
C LEU A 123 -15.40 6.77 -7.04
N ALA A 124 -14.24 6.65 -7.70
CA ALA A 124 -14.02 7.17 -9.03
C ALA A 124 -14.83 6.37 -10.08
N LYS A 125 -14.94 6.90 -11.31
CA LYS A 125 -15.45 6.10 -12.44
C LYS A 125 -14.60 4.85 -12.64
N GLY A 126 -15.17 3.82 -13.25
CA GLY A 126 -14.45 2.61 -13.63
C GLY A 126 -14.23 1.66 -12.46
N ILE A 127 -13.01 1.20 -12.28
CA ILE A 127 -12.66 0.13 -11.33
C ILE A 127 -13.13 0.41 -9.90
N ASP A 128 -12.96 1.63 -9.40
CA ASP A 128 -13.36 1.98 -8.05
C ASP A 128 -14.87 1.77 -7.82
N ALA A 129 -15.70 2.20 -8.77
CA ALA A 129 -17.14 2.01 -8.70
C ALA A 129 -17.53 0.53 -8.77
N GLU A 130 -16.87 -0.27 -9.62
CA GLU A 130 -17.11 -1.70 -9.69
C GLU A 130 -16.70 -2.45 -8.43
N ALA A 131 -15.61 -2.02 -7.78
CA ALA A 131 -15.21 -2.56 -6.49
C ALA A 131 -16.29 -2.35 -5.42
N HIS A 132 -16.86 -1.15 -5.32
CA HIS A 132 -17.96 -0.88 -4.39
C HIS A 132 -19.21 -1.70 -4.73
N ARG A 133 -19.59 -1.78 -6.03
CA ARG A 133 -20.74 -2.59 -6.48
C ARG A 133 -20.55 -4.07 -6.14
N GLY A 134 -19.35 -4.62 -6.34
CA GLY A 134 -19.02 -5.99 -5.97
C GLY A 134 -19.20 -6.25 -4.48
N ALA A 135 -18.68 -5.38 -3.62
CA ALA A 135 -18.83 -5.48 -2.18
C ALA A 135 -20.31 -5.40 -1.74
N LEU A 136 -21.06 -4.44 -2.27
CA LEU A 136 -22.49 -4.27 -1.99
C LEU A 136 -23.32 -5.47 -2.48
N ARG A 137 -23.00 -6.04 -3.64
CA ARG A 137 -23.63 -7.26 -4.16
C ARG A 137 -23.46 -8.46 -3.22
N ALA A 138 -22.36 -8.49 -2.48
CA ALA A 138 -22.08 -9.47 -1.43
C ALA A 138 -22.79 -9.19 -0.10
N ASN A 139 -23.57 -8.11 0.00
CA ASN A 139 -24.06 -7.53 1.26
C ASN A 139 -22.91 -7.24 2.24
N GLY A 140 -21.73 -6.92 1.72
CA GLY A 140 -20.54 -6.62 2.50
C GLY A 140 -20.37 -5.13 2.75
N TYR A 141 -19.56 -4.80 3.73
CA TYR A 141 -19.23 -3.43 4.08
C TYR A 141 -18.14 -2.87 3.17
N THR A 142 -18.29 -1.61 2.75
CA THR A 142 -17.31 -0.95 1.89
C THR A 142 -17.11 0.51 2.27
N VAL A 143 -15.88 1.00 2.12
CA VAL A 143 -15.46 2.34 2.49
C VAL A 143 -15.03 3.12 1.26
N ALA A 144 -15.74 4.19 0.96
CA ALA A 144 -15.38 5.12 -0.10
C ALA A 144 -14.59 6.30 0.46
N VAL A 145 -13.35 6.45 0.01
CA VAL A 145 -12.53 7.61 0.36
C VAL A 145 -12.68 8.65 -0.76
N LEU A 146 -13.08 9.87 -0.43
CA LEU A 146 -13.30 10.93 -1.42
C LEU A 146 -12.04 11.79 -1.63
N GLY A 147 -11.86 12.27 -2.85
CA GLY A 147 -10.90 13.34 -3.17
C GLY A 147 -11.59 14.71 -3.28
N THR A 148 -12.81 14.82 -2.75
CA THR A 148 -13.65 16.01 -2.73
C THR A 148 -14.13 16.26 -1.31
N PRO A 149 -14.68 17.45 -0.99
CA PRO A 149 -15.41 17.67 0.25
C PRO A 149 -16.47 16.59 0.49
N ILE A 150 -16.74 16.28 1.76
CA ILE A 150 -17.64 15.19 2.16
C ILE A 150 -19.08 15.39 1.67
N ASP A 151 -19.48 16.62 1.41
CA ASP A 151 -20.80 17.03 0.92
C ASP A 151 -20.85 17.17 -0.61
N GLU A 152 -19.74 16.93 -1.33
CA GLU A 152 -19.69 17.03 -2.80
C GLU A 152 -19.71 15.65 -3.46
N ILE A 153 -20.76 15.37 -4.24
CA ILE A 153 -20.88 14.14 -5.02
C ILE A 153 -20.06 14.26 -6.31
N TYR A 154 -18.99 13.45 -6.37
CA TYR A 154 -18.14 13.39 -7.54
C TYR A 154 -17.57 11.97 -7.74
N PRO A 155 -17.63 11.42 -8.95
CA PRO A 155 -18.29 11.95 -10.16
C PRO A 155 -19.83 11.82 -10.07
N LYS A 156 -20.56 12.68 -10.77
CA LYS A 156 -22.05 12.66 -10.76
C LYS A 156 -22.65 11.34 -11.24
N GLU A 157 -21.96 10.63 -12.12
CA GLU A 157 -22.41 9.33 -12.62
C GLU A 157 -22.49 8.27 -11.52
N ASN A 158 -21.77 8.44 -10.43
CA ASN A 158 -21.78 7.54 -9.26
C ASN A 158 -22.73 8.03 -8.15
N GLU A 159 -23.61 8.99 -8.44
CA GLU A 159 -24.50 9.58 -7.43
C GLU A 159 -25.38 8.52 -6.74
N LYS A 160 -25.99 7.61 -7.49
CA LYS A 160 -26.79 6.53 -6.90
C LYS A 160 -25.94 5.63 -5.98
N LEU A 161 -24.73 5.29 -6.41
CA LEU A 161 -23.79 4.50 -5.64
C LEU A 161 -23.36 5.25 -4.36
N PHE A 162 -23.16 6.57 -4.46
CA PHE A 162 -22.82 7.42 -3.33
C PHE A 162 -23.90 7.37 -2.24
N TYR A 163 -25.19 7.48 -2.60
CA TYR A 163 -26.28 7.37 -1.64
C TYR A 163 -26.42 5.97 -1.06
N THR A 164 -26.24 4.91 -1.88
CA THR A 164 -26.23 3.53 -1.36
C THR A 164 -25.12 3.32 -0.31
N LEU A 165 -23.96 3.97 -0.48
CA LEU A 165 -22.86 3.89 0.48
C LEU A 165 -23.18 4.64 1.79
N TYR A 166 -24.05 5.64 1.78
CA TYR A 166 -24.53 6.27 3.01
C TYR A 166 -25.41 5.33 3.84
N GLU A 167 -26.14 4.44 3.19
CA GLU A 167 -27.07 3.53 3.85
C GLU A 167 -26.39 2.22 4.30
N SER A 168 -25.42 1.72 3.52
CA SER A 168 -24.87 0.37 3.67
C SER A 168 -23.35 0.31 3.79
N GLY A 169 -22.68 1.44 3.86
CA GLY A 169 -21.22 1.55 3.90
C GLY A 169 -20.76 2.81 4.62
N LEU A 170 -19.57 3.26 4.26
CA LEU A 170 -18.97 4.47 4.82
C LEU A 170 -18.36 5.33 3.72
N VAL A 171 -18.64 6.61 3.77
CA VAL A 171 -17.97 7.62 2.95
C VAL A 171 -17.05 8.46 3.84
N VAL A 172 -15.80 8.62 3.44
CA VAL A 172 -14.76 9.33 4.21
C VAL A 172 -14.11 10.39 3.35
N SER A 173 -13.89 11.56 3.91
CA SER A 173 -13.09 12.63 3.30
C SER A 173 -12.15 13.27 4.32
N GLU A 174 -10.98 13.71 3.89
CA GLU A 174 -10.10 14.60 4.65
C GLU A 174 -10.59 16.07 4.55
N MET A 175 -11.48 16.36 3.61
CA MET A 175 -11.96 17.71 3.33
C MET A 175 -13.31 17.97 4.00
N TYR A 176 -13.40 19.09 4.73
CA TYR A 176 -14.63 19.51 5.40
C TYR A 176 -15.72 19.95 4.42
N PRO A 177 -17.01 20.01 4.84
CA PRO A 177 -18.11 20.45 3.97
C PRO A 177 -17.90 21.85 3.42
N GLY A 178 -17.96 21.98 2.07
CA GLY A 178 -17.74 23.24 1.36
C GLY A 178 -16.28 23.67 1.25
N CYS A 179 -15.32 22.79 1.54
CA CYS A 179 -13.90 23.05 1.31
C CYS A 179 -13.62 23.25 -0.19
N PRO A 180 -12.87 24.27 -0.60
CA PRO A 180 -12.43 24.38 -1.99
C PRO A 180 -11.48 23.23 -2.35
N ARG A 181 -11.72 22.60 -3.49
CA ARG A 181 -10.91 21.49 -3.99
C ARG A 181 -10.01 21.85 -5.17
N THR A 182 -8.94 21.10 -5.32
CA THR A 182 -8.01 21.20 -6.43
C THR A 182 -7.84 19.84 -7.14
N ARG A 183 -7.19 19.83 -8.31
CA ARG A 183 -6.88 18.57 -9.00
C ARG A 183 -5.88 17.71 -8.22
N ALA A 184 -5.03 18.33 -7.39
CA ALA A 184 -4.03 17.64 -6.57
C ALA A 184 -4.65 16.81 -5.43
N ASP A 185 -5.89 17.09 -5.02
CA ASP A 185 -6.53 16.40 -3.90
C ASP A 185 -6.84 14.93 -4.25
N PHE A 186 -7.09 14.62 -5.52
CA PHE A 186 -7.33 13.24 -5.95
C PHE A 186 -6.11 12.31 -5.76
N PRO A 187 -4.90 12.64 -6.24
CA PRO A 187 -3.72 11.83 -5.96
C PRO A 187 -3.33 11.85 -4.46
N ASN A 188 -3.52 12.98 -3.76
CA ASN A 188 -3.25 13.07 -2.32
C ASN A 188 -4.15 12.15 -1.50
N ARG A 189 -5.44 12.04 -1.85
CA ARG A 189 -6.40 11.14 -1.23
C ARG A 189 -5.95 9.68 -1.29
N ASN A 190 -5.27 9.25 -2.36
CA ASN A 190 -4.90 7.85 -2.59
C ASN A 190 -4.05 7.28 -1.45
N ARG A 191 -3.26 8.11 -0.72
CA ARG A 191 -2.53 7.68 0.47
C ARG A 191 -3.45 7.20 1.60
N ILE A 192 -4.68 7.71 1.65
CA ILE A 192 -5.69 7.31 2.64
C ILE A 192 -6.28 5.94 2.26
N ILE A 193 -6.55 5.70 0.97
CA ILE A 193 -7.05 4.40 0.49
C ILE A 193 -6.09 3.27 0.88
N SER A 194 -4.81 3.39 0.52
CA SER A 194 -3.79 2.42 0.89
C SER A 194 -3.52 2.41 2.40
N GLY A 195 -3.59 3.58 3.05
CA GLY A 195 -3.36 3.74 4.48
C GLY A 195 -4.39 3.03 5.37
N LEU A 196 -5.63 2.94 4.93
CA LEU A 196 -6.70 2.19 5.58
C LEU A 196 -6.58 0.68 5.38
N SER A 197 -5.81 0.22 4.40
CA SER A 197 -5.87 -1.15 3.89
C SER A 197 -4.67 -1.99 4.31
N ARG A 198 -4.89 -3.30 4.52
CA ARG A 198 -3.83 -4.30 4.76
C ARG A 198 -3.16 -4.72 3.45
N ALA A 199 -3.95 -4.78 2.39
CA ALA A 199 -3.50 -5.09 1.04
C ALA A 199 -4.14 -4.15 0.03
N THR A 200 -3.46 -3.92 -1.09
CA THR A 200 -3.94 -3.09 -2.20
C THR A 200 -3.89 -3.89 -3.48
N VAL A 201 -5.02 -4.04 -4.15
CA VAL A 201 -5.16 -4.72 -5.44
C VAL A 201 -5.34 -3.70 -6.54
N ILE A 202 -4.47 -3.74 -7.54
CA ILE A 202 -4.56 -2.94 -8.75
C ILE A 202 -5.23 -3.81 -9.83
N ALA A 203 -6.52 -3.55 -10.09
CA ALA A 203 -7.31 -4.44 -10.96
C ALA A 203 -7.00 -4.22 -12.45
N GLU A 204 -6.91 -2.97 -12.88
CA GLU A 204 -6.54 -2.59 -14.24
C GLU A 204 -5.88 -1.21 -14.22
N ALA A 205 -4.76 -1.06 -14.89
CA ALA A 205 -4.05 0.21 -14.98
C ALA A 205 -3.18 0.27 -16.25
N GLY A 206 -3.35 1.32 -17.05
CA GLY A 206 -2.38 1.70 -18.07
C GLY A 206 -1.15 2.38 -17.45
N GLU A 207 -0.11 2.65 -18.26
CA GLU A 207 1.17 3.20 -17.79
C GLU A 207 1.06 4.51 -17.00
N ASN A 208 0.12 5.38 -17.37
CA ASN A 208 -0.08 6.69 -16.75
C ASN A 208 -1.29 6.71 -15.80
N SER A 209 -1.76 5.56 -15.34
CA SER A 209 -2.93 5.47 -14.47
C SER A 209 -2.65 6.03 -13.08
N GLY A 210 -3.58 6.84 -12.57
CA GLY A 210 -3.53 7.32 -11.19
C GLY A 210 -3.56 6.20 -10.12
N ALA A 211 -3.99 4.99 -10.48
CA ALA A 211 -3.95 3.83 -9.59
C ALA A 211 -2.52 3.39 -9.25
N LEU A 212 -1.55 3.65 -10.14
CA LEU A 212 -0.13 3.38 -9.86
C LEU A 212 0.42 4.28 -8.74
N ILE A 213 -0.17 5.46 -8.55
CA ILE A 213 0.15 6.33 -7.39
C ILE A 213 -0.30 5.66 -6.09
N THR A 214 -1.48 5.00 -6.10
CA THR A 214 -1.95 4.24 -4.94
C THR A 214 -1.06 3.04 -4.65
N ALA A 215 -0.62 2.31 -5.68
CA ALA A 215 0.34 1.22 -5.53
C ALA A 215 1.65 1.71 -4.88
N ARG A 216 2.20 2.84 -5.35
CA ARG A 216 3.40 3.46 -4.77
C ARG A 216 3.19 3.84 -3.31
N HIS A 217 2.06 4.47 -2.96
CA HIS A 217 1.75 4.77 -1.56
C HIS A 217 1.68 3.51 -0.71
N ALA A 218 1.03 2.44 -1.20
CA ALA A 218 0.93 1.17 -0.50
C ALA A 218 2.31 0.57 -0.21
N VAL A 219 3.22 0.54 -1.20
CA VAL A 219 4.60 0.06 -1.03
C VAL A 219 5.35 0.88 0.03
N VAL A 220 5.31 2.21 -0.07
CA VAL A 220 5.98 3.11 0.90
C VAL A 220 5.42 2.95 2.32
N GLN A 221 4.14 2.61 2.43
CA GLN A 221 3.46 2.35 3.70
C GLN A 221 3.68 0.93 4.23
N GLY A 222 4.48 0.09 3.54
CA GLY A 222 4.72 -1.30 3.91
C GLY A 222 3.49 -2.20 3.78
N ARG A 223 2.55 -1.86 2.85
CA ARG A 223 1.37 -2.68 2.56
C ARG A 223 1.67 -3.66 1.44
N LYS A 224 1.05 -4.83 1.50
CA LYS A 224 1.06 -5.77 0.37
C LYS A 224 0.37 -5.14 -0.83
N VAL A 225 0.97 -5.31 -2.00
CA VAL A 225 0.42 -4.87 -3.28
C VAL A 225 0.29 -6.06 -4.20
N TYR A 226 -0.86 -6.18 -4.82
CA TYR A 226 -1.16 -7.19 -5.83
C TYR A 226 -1.59 -6.51 -7.11
N ALA A 227 -1.18 -7.06 -8.24
CA ALA A 227 -1.61 -6.59 -9.55
C ALA A 227 -2.29 -7.71 -10.32
N ILE A 228 -3.45 -7.42 -10.91
CA ILE A 228 -4.15 -8.40 -11.72
C ILE A 228 -3.53 -8.38 -13.12
N PRO A 229 -3.02 -9.52 -13.62
CA PRO A 229 -2.50 -9.61 -14.98
C PRO A 229 -3.64 -9.43 -15.98
N GLY A 230 -3.37 -8.71 -17.05
CA GLY A 230 -4.35 -8.50 -18.11
C GLY A 230 -3.76 -8.72 -19.49
N PRO A 231 -4.60 -8.67 -20.54
CA PRO A 231 -4.16 -8.77 -21.92
C PRO A 231 -3.03 -7.79 -22.24
N ILE A 232 -2.13 -8.20 -23.15
CA ILE A 232 -1.07 -7.32 -23.64
C ILE A 232 -1.72 -6.15 -24.39
N GLY A 233 -1.44 -4.93 -23.93
CA GLY A 233 -2.02 -3.71 -24.50
C GLY A 233 -1.89 -2.54 -23.54
N SER A 234 -2.35 -1.36 -23.97
CA SER A 234 -2.25 -0.11 -23.22
C SER A 234 -3.00 -0.12 -21.89
N ASP A 235 -4.15 -0.81 -21.82
CA ASP A 235 -5.04 -0.77 -20.66
C ASP A 235 -4.48 -1.52 -19.44
N ASN A 236 -3.65 -2.53 -19.67
CA ASN A 236 -3.01 -3.35 -18.64
C ASN A 236 -1.48 -3.15 -18.57
N ALA A 237 -0.92 -2.20 -19.33
CA ALA A 237 0.53 -1.99 -19.36
C ALA A 237 1.08 -1.66 -17.97
N GLY A 238 0.34 -0.91 -17.15
CA GLY A 238 0.74 -0.55 -15.79
C GLY A 238 0.70 -1.74 -14.83
N THR A 239 -0.39 -2.55 -14.82
CA THR A 239 -0.48 -3.74 -13.96
C THR A 239 0.56 -4.79 -14.35
N ASN A 240 0.72 -5.05 -15.65
CA ASN A 240 1.73 -5.98 -16.15
C ASN A 240 3.16 -5.48 -15.85
N SER A 241 3.40 -4.16 -15.87
CA SER A 241 4.68 -3.57 -15.47
C SER A 241 4.95 -3.76 -13.98
N LEU A 242 3.95 -3.55 -13.10
CA LEU A 242 4.08 -3.81 -11.67
C LEU A 242 4.49 -5.26 -11.40
N ILE A 243 3.88 -6.23 -12.09
CA ILE A 243 4.24 -7.65 -11.96
C ILE A 243 5.69 -7.89 -12.38
N LYS A 244 6.14 -7.28 -13.47
CA LYS A 244 7.55 -7.37 -13.92
C LYS A 244 8.54 -6.79 -12.91
N THR A 245 8.13 -5.84 -12.08
CA THR A 245 8.97 -5.27 -11.01
C THR A 245 8.94 -6.08 -9.71
N GLY A 246 8.27 -7.24 -9.69
CA GLY A 246 8.22 -8.12 -8.53
C GLY A 246 6.99 -7.96 -7.64
N ILE A 247 6.02 -7.14 -8.04
CA ILE A 247 4.71 -7.10 -7.38
C ILE A 247 3.97 -8.42 -7.65
N GLU A 248 3.37 -8.99 -6.62
CA GLU A 248 2.67 -10.26 -6.73
C GLU A 248 1.47 -10.18 -7.69
N ALA A 249 1.37 -11.16 -8.58
CA ALA A 249 0.22 -11.29 -9.47
C ALA A 249 -0.94 -11.93 -8.71
N ALA A 250 -2.14 -11.31 -8.77
CA ALA A 250 -3.36 -11.92 -8.28
C ALA A 250 -4.22 -12.39 -9.47
N THR A 251 -4.33 -13.68 -9.65
CA THR A 251 -5.15 -14.32 -10.69
C THR A 251 -6.51 -14.78 -10.14
N THR A 252 -6.58 -14.96 -8.83
CA THR A 252 -7.77 -15.30 -8.07
C THR A 252 -7.87 -14.46 -6.79
N PRO A 253 -9.07 -14.25 -6.24
CA PRO A 253 -9.21 -13.59 -4.93
C PRO A 253 -8.47 -14.31 -3.80
N LEU A 254 -8.28 -15.63 -3.89
CA LEU A 254 -7.56 -16.43 -2.91
C LEU A 254 -6.07 -16.08 -2.84
N ASP A 255 -5.46 -15.59 -3.92
CA ASP A 255 -4.06 -15.15 -3.91
C ASP A 255 -3.84 -14.03 -2.88
N VAL A 256 -4.85 -13.19 -2.66
CA VAL A 256 -4.84 -12.12 -1.65
C VAL A 256 -5.35 -12.59 -0.30
N LEU A 257 -6.45 -13.37 -0.29
CA LEU A 257 -7.15 -13.75 0.94
C LEU A 257 -6.38 -14.79 1.77
N SER A 258 -5.61 -15.68 1.14
CA SER A 258 -4.93 -16.77 1.85
C SER A 258 -3.92 -16.25 2.86
N GLU A 259 -3.15 -15.24 2.52
CA GLU A 259 -2.20 -14.61 3.44
C GLU A 259 -2.94 -13.88 4.58
N LEU A 260 -4.00 -13.14 4.24
CA LEU A 260 -4.81 -12.43 5.23
C LEU A 260 -5.57 -13.37 6.17
N ALA A 261 -6.00 -14.54 5.69
CA ALA A 261 -6.65 -15.55 6.53
C ALA A 261 -5.70 -16.16 7.57
N LEU A 262 -4.42 -16.32 7.22
CA LEU A 262 -3.39 -16.75 8.18
C LEU A 262 -3.17 -15.70 9.29
N LEU A 263 -3.20 -14.42 8.93
CA LEU A 263 -3.00 -13.34 9.89
C LEU A 263 -4.27 -13.00 10.69
N TYR A 264 -5.45 -13.20 10.10
CA TYR A 264 -6.76 -12.84 10.67
C TYR A 264 -7.78 -13.97 10.54
N PRO A 265 -7.51 -15.16 11.13
CA PRO A 265 -8.34 -16.37 10.92
C PRO A 265 -9.77 -16.24 11.44
N THR A 266 -10.00 -15.36 12.41
CA THR A 266 -11.35 -15.10 12.96
C THR A 266 -12.17 -14.15 12.08
N LYS A 267 -11.53 -13.36 11.20
CA LYS A 267 -12.17 -12.36 10.37
C LYS A 267 -12.33 -12.82 8.91
N ILE A 268 -11.30 -13.43 8.35
CA ILE A 268 -11.28 -13.85 6.95
C ILE A 268 -11.63 -15.33 6.84
N LYS A 269 -12.74 -15.61 6.15
CA LYS A 269 -13.32 -16.94 5.95
C LYS A 269 -13.17 -17.34 4.48
N THR A 270 -12.04 -17.94 4.13
CA THR A 270 -11.73 -18.31 2.73
C THR A 270 -12.65 -19.37 2.15
N GLU A 271 -13.32 -20.17 3.00
CA GLU A 271 -14.36 -21.12 2.60
C GLU A 271 -15.57 -20.46 1.94
N ASN A 272 -15.81 -19.18 2.19
CA ASN A 272 -16.87 -18.39 1.58
C ASN A 272 -16.45 -17.77 0.22
N CYS A 273 -15.21 -17.97 -0.20
CA CYS A 273 -14.72 -17.43 -1.46
C CYS A 273 -15.46 -18.07 -2.63
N ALA A 274 -16.10 -17.24 -3.45
CA ALA A 274 -16.75 -17.72 -4.66
C ALA A 274 -15.70 -18.28 -5.63
N SER A 275 -16.01 -19.37 -6.31
CA SER A 275 -15.18 -19.92 -7.38
C SER A 275 -15.12 -18.88 -8.52
N PHE A 276 -13.95 -18.29 -8.72
CA PHE A 276 -13.71 -17.30 -9.77
C PHE A 276 -13.31 -18.01 -11.08
N GLY A 277 -13.99 -17.65 -12.16
CA GLY A 277 -13.69 -18.14 -13.49
C GLY A 277 -14.57 -19.33 -13.94
N PRO A 278 -14.53 -19.67 -15.24
CA PRO A 278 -15.19 -20.87 -15.75
C PRO A 278 -14.62 -22.06 -14.98
N LYS A 279 -15.46 -23.02 -14.62
CA LYS A 279 -15.03 -24.27 -13.99
C LYS A 279 -14.02 -24.96 -14.93
N VAL A 280 -12.73 -24.63 -14.77
CA VAL A 280 -11.63 -25.23 -15.52
C VAL A 280 -11.34 -26.60 -14.88
N SER A 281 -12.35 -27.44 -14.84
CA SER A 281 -12.27 -28.77 -14.22
C SER A 281 -11.35 -29.75 -14.97
N ALA A 282 -11.04 -29.46 -16.24
CA ALA A 282 -10.22 -30.36 -17.06
C ALA A 282 -8.74 -29.92 -17.21
N TYR A 283 -8.45 -28.61 -17.07
CA TYR A 283 -7.07 -28.09 -17.20
C TYR A 283 -6.38 -27.92 -15.85
N GLY A 284 -7.15 -27.65 -14.78
CA GLY A 284 -6.61 -27.43 -13.42
C GLY A 284 -5.94 -28.69 -12.83
N SER A 285 -6.48 -29.88 -13.13
CA SER A 285 -5.87 -31.15 -12.68
C SER A 285 -4.54 -31.47 -13.37
N LYS A 286 -4.34 -31.02 -14.62
CA LYS A 286 -3.05 -31.16 -15.32
C LYS A 286 -2.00 -30.17 -14.86
N VAL A 287 -2.42 -28.94 -14.48
CA VAL A 287 -1.49 -27.91 -13.97
C VAL A 287 -1.10 -28.16 -12.52
N SER A 288 -2.01 -28.68 -11.68
CA SER A 288 -1.65 -29.10 -10.30
C SER A 288 -0.64 -30.23 -10.30
N GLY A 289 -0.78 -31.22 -11.21
CA GLY A 289 0.21 -32.26 -11.41
C GLY A 289 1.60 -31.73 -11.81
N LEU A 290 1.64 -30.69 -12.67
CA LEU A 290 2.90 -30.02 -13.04
C LEU A 290 3.56 -29.30 -11.88
N GLN A 291 2.78 -28.64 -11.03
CA GLN A 291 3.29 -27.98 -9.82
C GLN A 291 3.86 -28.98 -8.82
N ASP A 292 3.22 -30.15 -8.67
CA ASP A 292 3.70 -31.21 -7.80
C ASP A 292 4.97 -31.88 -8.39
N GLU A 293 5.04 -32.04 -9.71
CA GLU A 293 6.26 -32.51 -10.41
C GLU A 293 7.41 -31.51 -10.28
N ILE A 294 7.15 -30.19 -10.38
CA ILE A 294 8.17 -29.15 -10.20
C ILE A 294 8.66 -29.14 -8.74
N LYS A 295 7.76 -29.23 -7.76
CA LYS A 295 8.10 -29.32 -6.35
C LYS A 295 8.89 -30.60 -6.04
N GLU A 296 8.49 -31.73 -6.60
CA GLU A 296 9.17 -33.02 -6.43
C GLU A 296 10.56 -33.02 -7.11
N LYS A 297 10.72 -32.45 -8.31
CA LYS A 297 12.03 -32.24 -8.94
C LYS A 297 12.93 -31.31 -8.12
N ALA A 298 12.39 -30.20 -7.60
CA ALA A 298 13.16 -29.31 -6.74
C ALA A 298 13.56 -29.97 -5.41
N ARG A 299 12.70 -30.86 -4.86
CA ARG A 299 13.00 -31.66 -3.67
C ARG A 299 14.07 -32.73 -3.94
N ARG A 300 13.99 -33.43 -5.08
CA ARG A 300 15.01 -34.39 -5.50
C ARG A 300 16.34 -33.74 -5.79
N GLN A 301 16.39 -32.58 -6.40
CA GLN A 301 17.61 -31.79 -6.58
C GLN A 301 18.22 -31.33 -5.25
N ARG A 302 17.44 -30.97 -4.25
CA ARG A 302 17.94 -30.65 -2.90
C ARG A 302 18.47 -31.88 -2.15
N VAL A 303 17.86 -33.05 -2.35
CA VAL A 303 18.34 -34.31 -1.72
C VAL A 303 19.63 -34.81 -2.37
N VAL A 304 19.82 -34.57 -3.67
CA VAL A 304 21.06 -34.94 -4.38
C VAL A 304 22.22 -34.01 -3.99
N CYS A 305 21.95 -32.73 -3.66
CA CYS A 305 23.00 -31.82 -3.17
C CYS A 305 23.54 -32.13 -1.76
N VAL A 306 22.87 -33.02 -1.00
CA VAL A 306 23.34 -33.39 0.36
C VAL A 306 24.18 -34.70 0.39
N LYS A 307 24.29 -35.45 -0.73
CA LYS A 307 24.96 -36.75 -0.79
C LYS A 307 26.01 -36.94 -1.88
N SER A 308 26.54 -35.91 -2.52
CA SER A 308 27.65 -36.05 -3.44
C SER A 308 28.92 -35.39 -2.87
N THR A 309 29.84 -36.22 -2.43
CA THR A 309 31.27 -35.93 -2.30
C THR A 309 31.78 -35.24 -3.57
N LEU A 310 32.42 -34.09 -3.40
CA LEU A 310 33.04 -33.28 -4.44
C LEU A 310 33.95 -34.05 -5.37
N PRO A 311 33.82 -33.90 -6.68
CA PRO A 311 34.97 -34.04 -7.60
C PRO A 311 35.51 -32.63 -7.96
N PRO A 312 36.77 -32.53 -8.41
CA PRO A 312 37.53 -31.30 -8.39
C PRO A 312 37.27 -30.42 -9.60
N SER A 313 37.26 -29.12 -9.30
CA SER A 313 37.55 -27.94 -10.12
C SER A 313 37.07 -27.88 -11.58
N ILE A 314 36.05 -27.05 -11.81
CA ILE A 314 36.08 -26.11 -12.94
C ILE A 314 35.97 -24.71 -12.31
N ALA A 315 37.00 -23.92 -12.50
CA ALA A 315 37.16 -22.61 -11.95
C ALA A 315 36.11 -21.65 -12.53
N SER A 316 35.13 -21.26 -11.70
CA SER A 316 34.46 -19.96 -11.82
C SER A 316 35.39 -18.94 -11.13
N PRO A 317 35.47 -17.68 -11.61
CA PRO A 317 36.36 -16.72 -10.99
C PRO A 317 35.97 -16.55 -9.54
N VAL A 318 36.82 -16.98 -8.63
CA VAL A 318 36.72 -16.68 -7.20
C VAL A 318 36.93 -15.18 -7.07
N VAL A 319 35.83 -14.45 -6.88
CA VAL A 319 35.91 -13.06 -6.41
C VAL A 319 36.55 -13.18 -5.02
N ASP A 320 37.78 -12.71 -4.90
CA ASP A 320 38.48 -12.63 -3.61
C ASP A 320 37.83 -11.56 -2.74
N THR A 321 36.70 -11.90 -2.13
CA THR A 321 35.94 -11.04 -1.25
C THR A 321 36.70 -10.61 -0.01
N GLY A 322 37.77 -11.34 0.36
CA GLY A 322 38.67 -11.03 1.48
C GLY A 322 39.52 -9.76 1.25
N SER A 323 39.92 -9.50 0.00
CA SER A 323 40.68 -8.29 -0.36
C SER A 323 39.76 -7.07 -0.49
N THR A 324 38.66 -7.18 -1.19
CA THR A 324 37.69 -6.09 -1.42
C THR A 324 36.97 -5.69 -0.13
N GLY A 325 36.55 -6.65 0.70
CA GLY A 325 35.94 -6.35 2.01
C GLY A 325 36.88 -5.58 2.95
N LYS A 326 38.16 -5.95 3.01
CA LYS A 326 39.18 -5.21 3.80
C LYS A 326 39.37 -3.77 3.31
N LYS A 327 39.38 -3.55 2.00
CA LYS A 327 39.49 -2.20 1.40
C LYS A 327 38.26 -1.35 1.73
N ILE A 328 37.07 -1.91 1.67
CA ILE A 328 35.82 -1.22 2.04
C ILE A 328 35.84 -0.83 3.51
N LEU A 329 36.19 -1.74 4.43
CA LEU A 329 36.29 -1.42 5.85
C LEU A 329 37.32 -0.33 6.14
N ALA A 330 38.48 -0.39 5.51
CA ALA A 330 39.52 0.65 5.64
C ALA A 330 39.02 2.00 5.11
N PHE A 331 38.22 2.02 4.04
CA PHE A 331 37.69 3.24 3.46
C PHE A 331 36.57 3.84 4.31
N LEU A 332 35.71 3.01 4.91
CA LEU A 332 34.66 3.40 5.83
C LEU A 332 35.17 3.80 7.23
N SER A 333 36.44 3.49 7.57
CA SER A 333 37.04 3.84 8.87
C SER A 333 37.17 5.34 9.09
N CYS A 334 37.03 6.16 8.04
CA CYS A 334 36.95 7.61 8.16
C CYS A 334 35.67 8.12 8.88
N GLY A 335 34.76 7.21 9.24
CA GLY A 335 33.53 7.51 10.00
C GLY A 335 32.43 8.24 9.22
N LYS A 336 32.58 8.43 7.92
CA LYS A 336 31.54 9.03 7.07
C LYS A 336 30.70 7.93 6.40
N PRO A 337 29.35 8.01 6.44
CA PRO A 337 28.52 7.11 5.69
C PRO A 337 28.68 7.33 4.17
N MET A 338 28.92 6.24 3.42
CA MET A 338 29.14 6.29 1.96
C MET A 338 28.18 5.40 1.21
N THR A 339 27.85 5.80 -0.02
CA THR A 339 27.05 5.00 -0.94
C THR A 339 27.92 3.96 -1.69
N PRO A 340 27.34 2.90 -2.27
CA PRO A 340 28.09 1.95 -3.10
C PRO A 340 28.83 2.62 -4.25
N ASP A 341 28.23 3.64 -4.88
CA ASP A 341 28.84 4.39 -5.98
C ASP A 341 30.05 5.20 -5.52
N GLU A 342 29.98 5.86 -4.35
CA GLU A 342 31.11 6.59 -3.77
C GLU A 342 32.26 5.65 -3.42
N LEU A 343 31.97 4.44 -2.92
CA LEU A 343 32.96 3.42 -2.64
C LEU A 343 33.59 2.86 -3.92
N ALA A 344 32.78 2.63 -4.96
CA ALA A 344 33.25 2.13 -6.26
C ALA A 344 34.23 3.13 -6.91
N VAL A 345 33.91 4.41 -6.90
CA VAL A 345 34.76 5.49 -7.42
C VAL A 345 36.05 5.62 -6.58
N GLY A 346 35.92 5.61 -5.25
CA GLY A 346 37.05 5.79 -4.34
C GLY A 346 38.03 4.63 -4.36
N LEU A 347 37.54 3.41 -4.49
CA LEU A 347 38.36 2.18 -4.51
C LEU A 347 38.76 1.72 -5.92
N LYS A 348 38.18 2.34 -6.97
CA LYS A 348 38.33 1.92 -8.39
C LYS A 348 37.96 0.45 -8.62
N ILE A 349 36.87 0.03 -8.01
CA ILE A 349 36.31 -1.33 -8.09
C ILE A 349 34.90 -1.23 -8.68
N ASP A 350 34.50 -2.25 -9.44
CA ASP A 350 33.18 -2.29 -10.05
C ASP A 350 32.06 -2.26 -8.98
N VAL A 351 30.96 -1.52 -9.24
CA VAL A 351 29.84 -1.34 -8.31
C VAL A 351 29.20 -2.67 -7.92
N SER A 352 29.14 -3.64 -8.84
CA SER A 352 28.58 -4.96 -8.57
C SER A 352 29.44 -5.74 -7.57
N GLU A 353 30.75 -5.64 -7.66
CA GLU A 353 31.69 -6.25 -6.71
C GLU A 353 31.59 -5.58 -5.32
N ILE A 354 31.47 -4.25 -5.30
CA ILE A 354 31.23 -3.49 -4.06
C ILE A 354 29.93 -3.92 -3.38
N LEU A 355 28.83 -4.06 -4.13
CA LEU A 355 27.52 -4.47 -3.58
C LEU A 355 27.57 -5.87 -2.97
N VAL A 356 28.22 -6.82 -3.63
CA VAL A 356 28.40 -8.18 -3.09
C VAL A 356 29.22 -8.14 -1.80
N ALA A 357 30.32 -7.39 -1.79
CA ALA A 357 31.17 -7.29 -0.60
C ALA A 357 30.47 -6.56 0.57
N LEU A 358 29.68 -5.51 0.31
CA LEU A 358 28.87 -4.82 1.32
C LEU A 358 27.83 -5.74 1.93
N THR A 359 27.12 -6.53 1.12
CA THR A 359 26.13 -7.51 1.59
C THR A 359 26.76 -8.53 2.53
N LEU A 360 27.95 -9.05 2.20
CA LEU A 360 28.66 -9.99 3.04
C LEU A 360 29.13 -9.35 4.37
N LEU A 361 29.67 -8.14 4.32
CA LEU A 361 30.10 -7.40 5.50
C LEU A 361 28.93 -7.02 6.43
N GLU A 362 27.75 -6.75 5.87
CA GLU A 362 26.53 -6.49 6.64
C GLU A 362 26.01 -7.77 7.32
N ILE A 363 26.02 -8.92 6.63
CA ILE A 363 25.68 -10.23 7.20
C ILE A 363 26.68 -10.60 8.32
N GLU A 364 27.95 -10.27 8.17
CA GLU A 364 28.98 -10.46 9.20
C GLU A 364 28.89 -9.45 10.37
N GLY A 365 27.95 -8.47 10.29
CA GLY A 365 27.77 -7.44 11.31
C GLY A 365 28.88 -6.39 11.38
N LYS A 366 29.80 -6.37 10.41
CA LYS A 366 30.94 -5.44 10.37
C LYS A 366 30.57 -4.02 9.90
N ILE A 367 29.47 -3.90 9.17
CA ILE A 367 28.92 -2.62 8.72
C ILE A 367 27.41 -2.58 8.94
N ASN A 368 26.84 -1.39 9.00
CA ASN A 368 25.41 -1.13 9.11
C ASN A 368 24.95 -0.28 7.93
N SER A 369 23.79 -0.62 7.36
CA SER A 369 23.12 0.21 6.36
C SER A 369 22.33 1.34 7.02
N LEU A 370 22.33 2.51 6.38
CA LEU A 370 21.60 3.70 6.80
C LEU A 370 20.61 4.15 5.70
N ALA A 371 19.67 5.00 6.06
CA ALA A 371 18.73 5.59 5.10
C ALA A 371 19.47 6.28 3.94
N GLY A 372 18.99 6.05 2.70
CA GLY A 372 19.60 6.58 1.47
C GLY A 372 20.72 5.70 0.90
N ASN A 373 20.68 4.38 1.14
CA ASN A 373 21.63 3.40 0.64
C ASN A 373 23.10 3.73 0.99
N ARG A 374 23.34 4.17 2.23
CA ARG A 374 24.67 4.51 2.77
C ARG A 374 25.08 3.48 3.80
N TYR A 375 26.38 3.21 3.87
CA TYR A 375 26.98 2.22 4.76
C TYR A 375 28.00 2.87 5.69
N ILE A 376 28.09 2.38 6.91
CA ILE A 376 29.03 2.80 7.95
C ILE A 376 29.55 1.57 8.71
N ILE A 377 30.72 1.67 9.30
CA ILE A 377 31.27 0.59 10.15
C ILE A 377 30.33 0.32 11.32
N GLY A 378 29.99 -0.95 11.54
CA GLY A 378 29.31 -1.43 12.74
C GLY A 378 30.18 -1.16 13.96
N ARG A 379 29.60 -0.52 15.01
CA ARG A 379 30.28 -0.46 16.30
C ARG A 379 30.00 -1.77 17.02
N ASP A 380 31.06 -2.49 17.39
CA ASP A 380 30.93 -3.63 18.30
C ASP A 380 30.15 -3.16 19.55
N ARG A 381 29.09 -3.89 19.89
CA ARG A 381 28.40 -3.75 21.16
C ARG A 381 29.07 -4.60 22.22
#